data_f94b55868a70129e92bd695ef0f8c1dd
#
_entry.id   f94b55868a70129e92bd695ef0f8c1dd
#
_cell.length_a   1.000
_cell.length_b   1.000
_cell.length_c   1.000
_cell.angle_alpha   90.00
_cell.angle_beta   90.00
_cell.angle_gamma   90.00
#
_symmetry.space_group_name_H-M   'P 1'
#
loop_
_entity.id
_entity.type
_entity.pdbx_description
1 polymer ?
#
loop_
_entity_poly.entity_id
_entity_poly.type
_entity_poly.pdbx_seq_one_letter_code
_entity_poly.pdbx_strand_id
1 'polypeptide(L)'
;MGTVDLSELVAFTYYARKPEFEAKGIGVRQVEDGLREQIDGKSTVFMIARTETKLIGWMVLLPVSQTKLQINLDYLIDGRPVIDPAYSQHVLEKQLIQMARVWAGENDYQEIIGKLMFHGRALAEDKSENYESLGFRPEFVYVGMECDLMDFESPDIVIPEEISIGELEQASERDLRALFFEAFRCGDTAFFRDLTDAEIDDYFDSLGYQDALEQKGSIILRGEAGRLLGFSMVLAFEETTRHISCMCIHPEFQGKGLGKLMLQVMMQKIIADGIEKLTLGTEQAMRAYQLYASYGFRVTWGEVMYSLTGGKYKS
;
A
#
# COMPACT_ATOMS: atom_id res chain seq x y z
N MET A 1 8.50 -24.23 -20.40
CA MET A 1 8.51 -23.81 -18.98
C MET A 1 8.49 -25.07 -18.13
N GLY A 2 9.48 -25.26 -17.26
CA GLY A 2 9.50 -26.42 -16.35
C GLY A 2 8.58 -26.15 -15.17
N THR A 3 7.89 -27.19 -14.70
CA THR A 3 7.14 -27.15 -13.45
C THR A 3 8.14 -27.05 -12.29
N VAL A 4 7.93 -26.09 -11.39
CA VAL A 4 8.73 -25.96 -10.16
C VAL A 4 8.09 -26.86 -9.10
N ASP A 5 8.93 -27.67 -8.45
CA ASP A 5 8.49 -28.43 -7.28
C ASP A 5 8.37 -27.47 -6.09
N LEU A 6 7.16 -27.33 -5.56
CA LEU A 6 6.91 -26.47 -4.39
C LEU A 6 7.78 -26.88 -3.20
N SER A 7 7.98 -28.18 -2.98
CA SER A 7 8.80 -28.68 -1.87
C SER A 7 10.27 -28.25 -2.00
N GLU A 8 10.80 -28.26 -3.23
CA GLU A 8 12.15 -27.74 -3.52
C GLU A 8 12.23 -26.24 -3.26
N LEU A 9 11.21 -25.47 -3.69
CA LEU A 9 11.16 -24.04 -3.49
C LEU A 9 11.10 -23.68 -2.00
N VAL A 10 10.27 -24.36 -1.24
CA VAL A 10 10.13 -24.18 0.22
C VAL A 10 11.45 -24.46 0.93
N ALA A 11 12.04 -25.63 0.65
CA ALA A 11 13.31 -26.02 1.28
C ALA A 11 14.44 -25.05 0.95
N PHE A 12 14.53 -24.62 -0.31
CA PHE A 12 15.51 -23.63 -0.75
C PHE A 12 15.29 -22.27 -0.09
N THR A 13 14.06 -21.77 -0.08
CA THR A 13 13.71 -20.45 0.49
C THR A 13 14.04 -20.40 1.98
N TYR A 14 13.64 -21.45 2.72
CA TYR A 14 13.96 -21.55 4.13
C TYR A 14 15.47 -21.61 4.38
N TYR A 15 16.22 -22.39 3.60
CA TYR A 15 17.67 -22.45 3.70
C TYR A 15 18.33 -21.09 3.42
N ALA A 16 17.95 -20.45 2.32
CA ALA A 16 18.57 -19.19 1.88
C ALA A 16 18.32 -18.02 2.84
N ARG A 17 17.19 -18.05 3.56
CA ARG A 17 16.76 -17.00 4.49
C ARG A 17 16.75 -17.46 5.95
N LYS A 18 17.36 -18.58 6.26
CA LYS A 18 17.29 -19.21 7.58
C LYS A 18 17.57 -18.26 8.76
N PRO A 19 18.65 -17.45 8.76
CA PRO A 19 18.92 -16.55 9.89
C PRO A 19 17.81 -15.54 10.11
N GLU A 20 17.21 -15.01 9.04
CA GLU A 20 16.12 -14.04 9.10
C GLU A 20 14.84 -14.68 9.60
N PHE A 21 14.50 -15.86 9.11
CA PHE A 21 13.29 -16.57 9.52
C PHE A 21 13.37 -17.03 10.98
N GLU A 22 14.50 -17.52 11.42
CA GLU A 22 14.72 -17.89 12.82
C GLU A 22 14.59 -16.67 13.75
N ALA A 23 15.11 -15.49 13.35
CA ALA A 23 14.98 -14.26 14.11
C ALA A 23 13.52 -13.77 14.23
N LYS A 24 12.69 -14.06 13.23
CA LYS A 24 11.25 -13.73 13.19
C LYS A 24 10.35 -14.86 13.74
N GLY A 25 10.91 -16.00 14.15
CA GLY A 25 10.15 -17.17 14.59
C GLY A 25 9.36 -17.88 13.47
N ILE A 26 9.76 -17.68 12.20
CA ILE A 26 9.11 -18.26 11.02
C ILE A 26 9.67 -19.65 10.78
N GLY A 27 8.80 -20.66 10.79
CA GLY A 27 9.16 -22.06 10.49
C GLY A 27 8.91 -22.44 9.02
N VAL A 28 9.42 -23.61 8.62
CA VAL A 28 9.27 -24.16 7.25
C VAL A 28 7.81 -24.22 6.81
N ARG A 29 6.88 -24.59 7.71
CA ARG A 29 5.46 -24.68 7.40
C ARG A 29 4.85 -23.32 7.03
N GLN A 30 5.22 -22.25 7.72
CA GLN A 30 4.75 -20.91 7.41
C GLN A 30 5.28 -20.42 6.05
N VAL A 31 6.52 -20.80 5.68
CA VAL A 31 7.08 -20.53 4.36
C VAL A 31 6.31 -21.33 3.29
N GLU A 32 5.96 -22.58 3.56
CA GLU A 32 5.15 -23.40 2.65
C GLU A 32 3.76 -22.82 2.44
N ASP A 33 3.07 -22.44 3.52
CA ASP A 33 1.72 -21.89 3.47
C ASP A 33 1.73 -20.57 2.66
N GLY A 34 2.70 -19.68 2.90
CA GLY A 34 2.84 -18.41 2.16
C GLY A 34 3.14 -18.61 0.67
N LEU A 35 4.04 -19.54 0.32
CA LEU A 35 4.33 -19.83 -1.10
C LEU A 35 3.15 -20.51 -1.80
N ARG A 36 2.42 -21.38 -1.11
CA ARG A 36 1.22 -22.02 -1.64
C ARG A 36 0.12 -21.02 -1.94
N GLU A 37 -0.14 -20.09 -1.03
CA GLU A 37 -1.11 -19.01 -1.23
C GLU A 37 -0.77 -18.15 -2.45
N GLN A 38 0.51 -17.88 -2.68
CA GLN A 38 0.96 -17.12 -3.87
C GLN A 38 0.76 -17.89 -5.18
N ILE A 39 0.90 -19.24 -5.13
CA ILE A 39 0.79 -20.08 -6.33
C ILE A 39 -0.67 -20.37 -6.69
N ASP A 40 -1.52 -20.66 -5.70
CA ASP A 40 -2.85 -21.23 -5.88
C ASP A 40 -3.93 -20.24 -6.38
N GLY A 41 -3.64 -18.95 -6.50
CA GLY A 41 -4.67 -17.96 -6.84
C GLY A 41 -4.40 -17.05 -8.03
N LYS A 42 -3.22 -17.09 -8.64
CA LYS A 42 -2.80 -16.03 -9.59
C LYS A 42 -1.97 -16.59 -10.73
N SER A 43 -2.02 -15.89 -11.87
CA SER A 43 -1.12 -16.13 -13.02
C SER A 43 0.33 -15.76 -12.65
N THR A 44 0.93 -16.51 -11.75
CA THR A 44 2.24 -16.26 -11.17
C THR A 44 3.33 -16.79 -12.07
N VAL A 45 4.37 -16.00 -12.33
CA VAL A 45 5.52 -16.40 -13.14
C VAL A 45 6.76 -16.50 -12.27
N PHE A 46 7.36 -17.69 -12.22
CA PHE A 46 8.61 -17.93 -11.50
C PHE A 46 9.82 -17.75 -12.43
N MET A 47 10.71 -16.85 -12.06
CA MET A 47 12.04 -16.72 -12.66
C MET A 47 13.02 -17.53 -11.81
N ILE A 48 13.68 -18.52 -12.42
CA ILE A 48 14.48 -19.50 -11.69
C ILE A 48 15.90 -19.51 -12.24
N ALA A 49 16.87 -19.38 -11.36
CA ALA A 49 18.28 -19.61 -11.62
C ALA A 49 18.69 -20.98 -11.08
N ARG A 50 19.27 -21.83 -11.95
CA ARG A 50 19.77 -23.16 -11.62
C ARG A 50 21.19 -23.36 -12.14
N THR A 51 21.95 -24.18 -11.41
CA THR A 51 23.06 -24.93 -11.99
C THR A 51 22.54 -26.22 -12.61
N GLU A 52 23.40 -27.05 -13.17
CA GLU A 52 22.99 -28.37 -13.68
C GLU A 52 22.30 -29.25 -12.60
N THR A 53 22.63 -29.06 -11.33
CA THR A 53 22.25 -29.97 -10.25
C THR A 53 21.37 -29.36 -9.17
N LYS A 54 21.30 -28.02 -9.06
CA LYS A 54 20.56 -27.38 -7.95
C LYS A 54 19.97 -26.02 -8.31
N LEU A 55 18.92 -25.67 -7.59
CA LEU A 55 18.37 -24.32 -7.53
C LEU A 55 19.38 -23.39 -6.82
N ILE A 56 19.65 -22.23 -7.39
CA ILE A 56 20.57 -21.22 -6.82
C ILE A 56 19.92 -19.86 -6.61
N GLY A 57 18.74 -19.65 -7.16
CA GLY A 57 17.96 -18.43 -6.95
C GLY A 57 16.62 -18.50 -7.63
N TRP A 58 15.68 -17.70 -7.13
CA TRP A 58 14.39 -17.49 -7.76
C TRP A 58 13.78 -16.14 -7.39
N MET A 59 12.84 -15.70 -8.20
CA MET A 59 11.93 -14.61 -7.91
C MET A 59 10.57 -14.89 -8.56
N VAL A 60 9.56 -14.21 -8.09
CA VAL A 60 8.21 -14.31 -8.65
C VAL A 60 7.79 -12.98 -9.27
N LEU A 61 7.06 -13.05 -10.38
CA LEU A 61 6.37 -11.94 -10.99
C LEU A 61 4.88 -12.18 -10.90
N LEU A 62 4.16 -11.19 -10.39
CA LEU A 62 2.72 -11.22 -10.20
C LEU A 62 2.09 -10.14 -11.07
N PRO A 63 1.17 -10.48 -11.97
CA PRO A 63 0.36 -9.48 -12.64
C PRO A 63 -0.47 -8.69 -11.63
N VAL A 64 -0.29 -7.38 -11.59
CA VAL A 64 -1.08 -6.46 -10.74
C VAL A 64 -2.04 -5.63 -11.57
N SER A 65 -1.78 -5.51 -12.87
CA SER A 65 -2.69 -4.98 -13.89
C SER A 65 -2.39 -5.60 -15.26
N GLN A 66 -3.10 -5.18 -16.30
CA GLN A 66 -2.83 -5.63 -17.68
C GLN A 66 -1.44 -5.23 -18.19
N THR A 67 -0.82 -4.21 -17.61
CA THR A 67 0.45 -3.65 -18.08
C THR A 67 1.56 -3.67 -17.04
N LYS A 68 1.26 -4.06 -15.80
CA LYS A 68 2.21 -4.01 -14.68
C LYS A 68 2.38 -5.37 -14.02
N LEU A 69 3.63 -5.70 -13.76
CA LEU A 69 4.05 -6.86 -12.96
C LEU A 69 4.64 -6.38 -11.65
N GLN A 70 4.42 -7.10 -10.58
CA GLN A 70 5.10 -6.86 -9.31
C GLN A 70 6.09 -7.99 -9.01
N ILE A 71 7.29 -7.61 -8.56
CA ILE A 71 8.30 -8.56 -8.09
C ILE A 71 7.99 -8.91 -6.64
N ASN A 72 8.02 -10.21 -6.36
CA ASN A 72 7.98 -10.78 -5.01
C ASN A 72 7.16 -9.94 -4.04
N LEU A 73 5.92 -10.27 -3.95
CA LEU A 73 5.07 -9.71 -2.91
C LEU A 73 5.23 -10.56 -1.71
N ASP A 74 6.03 -10.14 -0.73
CA ASP A 74 5.64 -10.65 0.55
C ASP A 74 6.36 -10.08 1.76
N TYR A 75 5.60 -10.03 2.86
CA TYR A 75 6.05 -9.94 4.23
C TYR A 75 7.11 -11.03 4.59
N LEU A 76 7.17 -12.15 3.85
CA LEU A 76 8.16 -13.21 4.06
C LEU A 76 9.52 -12.92 3.41
N ILE A 77 9.57 -12.21 2.28
CA ILE A 77 10.76 -12.18 1.42
C ILE A 77 11.27 -10.77 1.08
N ASP A 78 10.83 -9.72 1.73
CA ASP A 78 11.28 -8.33 1.54
C ASP A 78 11.30 -7.84 0.07
N GLY A 79 10.46 -8.39 -0.80
CA GLY A 79 10.39 -8.01 -2.21
C GLY A 79 11.65 -8.33 -3.04
N ARG A 80 12.60 -9.11 -2.54
CA ARG A 80 13.85 -9.43 -3.23
C ARG A 80 13.87 -10.85 -3.79
N PRO A 81 14.64 -11.09 -4.85
CA PRO A 81 14.98 -12.45 -5.26
C PRO A 81 15.58 -13.26 -4.09
N VAL A 82 15.18 -14.51 -3.98
CA VAL A 82 15.77 -15.44 -3.03
C VAL A 82 16.97 -16.10 -3.68
N ILE A 83 18.16 -15.96 -3.09
CA ILE A 83 19.42 -16.40 -3.67
C ILE A 83 20.18 -17.25 -2.65
N ASP A 84 20.79 -18.36 -3.11
CA ASP A 84 21.69 -19.20 -2.31
C ASP A 84 22.86 -18.34 -1.78
N PRO A 85 23.06 -18.28 -0.46
CA PRO A 85 24.12 -17.46 0.16
C PRO A 85 25.53 -17.78 -0.33
N ALA A 86 25.75 -18.95 -0.95
CA ALA A 86 27.03 -19.32 -1.54
C ALA A 86 27.35 -18.57 -2.84
N TYR A 87 26.40 -17.83 -3.41
CA TYR A 87 26.56 -17.08 -4.66
C TYR A 87 26.51 -15.58 -4.42
N SER A 88 27.08 -14.82 -5.35
CA SER A 88 27.02 -13.36 -5.32
C SER A 88 25.58 -12.90 -5.53
N GLN A 89 24.96 -12.39 -4.46
CA GLN A 89 23.58 -11.92 -4.48
C GLN A 89 23.35 -10.91 -5.60
N HIS A 90 24.17 -9.88 -5.67
CA HIS A 90 24.05 -8.80 -6.65
C HIS A 90 24.11 -9.27 -8.12
N VAL A 91 24.96 -10.27 -8.42
CA VAL A 91 25.11 -10.80 -9.80
C VAL A 91 23.85 -11.58 -10.21
N LEU A 92 23.36 -12.46 -9.32
CA LEU A 92 22.18 -13.26 -9.61
C LEU A 92 20.89 -12.43 -9.60
N GLU A 93 20.79 -11.44 -8.72
CA GLU A 93 19.69 -10.48 -8.74
C GLU A 93 19.60 -9.77 -10.09
N LYS A 94 20.72 -9.23 -10.58
CA LYS A 94 20.77 -8.60 -11.92
C LYS A 94 20.32 -9.53 -13.02
N GLN A 95 20.76 -10.78 -12.98
CA GLN A 95 20.38 -11.77 -14.00
C GLN A 95 18.88 -12.08 -13.95
N LEU A 96 18.32 -12.32 -12.76
CA LEU A 96 16.89 -12.58 -12.58
C LEU A 96 16.04 -11.38 -13.02
N ILE A 97 16.42 -10.16 -12.62
CA ILE A 97 15.74 -8.94 -13.05
C ILE A 97 15.82 -8.75 -14.56
N GLN A 98 16.98 -9.03 -15.17
CA GLN A 98 17.12 -8.95 -16.62
C GLN A 98 16.22 -9.97 -17.34
N MET A 99 16.12 -11.20 -16.83
CA MET A 99 15.20 -12.21 -17.33
C MET A 99 13.74 -11.74 -17.22
N ALA A 100 13.39 -11.14 -16.07
CA ALA A 100 12.06 -10.60 -15.86
C ALA A 100 11.71 -9.48 -16.85
N ARG A 101 12.66 -8.58 -17.15
CA ARG A 101 12.47 -7.50 -18.15
C ARG A 101 12.23 -8.05 -19.54
N VAL A 102 13.01 -9.05 -19.96
CA VAL A 102 12.83 -9.70 -21.27
C VAL A 102 11.45 -10.36 -21.34
N TRP A 103 11.11 -11.16 -20.34
CA TRP A 103 9.84 -11.84 -20.27
C TRP A 103 8.65 -10.86 -20.26
N ALA A 104 8.74 -9.78 -19.48
CA ALA A 104 7.73 -8.75 -19.43
C ALA A 104 7.50 -8.10 -20.81
N GLY A 105 8.58 -7.75 -21.51
CA GLY A 105 8.50 -7.18 -22.85
C GLY A 105 7.92 -8.13 -23.91
N GLU A 106 8.17 -9.45 -23.79
CA GLU A 106 7.61 -10.48 -24.67
C GLU A 106 6.12 -10.77 -24.38
N ASN A 107 5.63 -10.41 -23.21
CA ASN A 107 4.24 -10.63 -22.78
C ASN A 107 3.44 -9.32 -22.60
N ASP A 108 3.86 -8.25 -23.30
CA ASP A 108 3.20 -6.94 -23.37
C ASP A 108 3.09 -6.17 -22.04
N TYR A 109 3.84 -6.57 -21.03
CA TYR A 109 3.95 -5.78 -19.80
C TYR A 109 4.92 -4.60 -20.00
N GLN A 110 4.48 -3.43 -19.58
CA GLN A 110 5.22 -2.18 -19.76
C GLN A 110 6.13 -1.86 -18.57
N GLU A 111 5.77 -2.36 -17.40
CA GLU A 111 6.40 -1.98 -16.16
C GLU A 111 6.53 -3.16 -15.18
N ILE A 112 7.65 -3.20 -14.49
CA ILE A 112 7.87 -4.09 -13.35
C ILE A 112 7.99 -3.21 -12.12
N ILE A 113 7.14 -3.44 -11.11
CA ILE A 113 7.17 -2.70 -9.86
C ILE A 113 7.81 -3.54 -8.76
N GLY A 114 8.56 -2.88 -7.89
CA GLY A 114 9.14 -3.43 -6.68
C GLY A 114 8.68 -2.64 -5.46
N LYS A 115 8.53 -3.31 -4.33
CA LYS A 115 8.19 -2.69 -3.05
C LYS A 115 9.30 -2.92 -2.05
N LEU A 116 9.67 -1.87 -1.34
CA LEU A 116 10.61 -1.94 -0.23
C LEU A 116 9.91 -1.46 1.04
N MET A 117 9.60 -2.41 1.92
CA MET A 117 9.01 -2.12 3.22
C MET A 117 10.05 -1.62 4.22
N PHE A 118 9.66 -0.68 5.07
CA PHE A 118 10.47 -0.22 6.20
C PHE A 118 9.61 0.00 7.45
N HIS A 119 10.22 -0.16 8.62
CA HIS A 119 9.62 0.13 9.91
C HIS A 119 10.39 1.25 10.61
N GLY A 120 9.68 2.30 11.02
CA GLY A 120 10.31 3.48 11.59
C GLY A 120 11.06 4.34 10.54
N ARG A 121 11.84 5.32 11.02
CA ARG A 121 12.52 6.30 10.13
C ARG A 121 13.80 5.79 9.46
N ALA A 122 14.41 4.72 9.95
CA ALA A 122 15.83 4.44 9.69
C ALA A 122 16.11 3.41 8.57
N LEU A 123 15.11 2.74 7.98
CA LEU A 123 15.36 1.55 7.15
C LEU A 123 15.33 1.78 5.63
N ALA A 124 14.87 2.95 5.17
CA ALA A 124 14.71 3.20 3.73
C ALA A 124 16.04 3.44 3.00
N GLU A 125 17.02 4.03 3.67
CA GLU A 125 18.24 4.51 3.01
C GLU A 125 19.19 3.38 2.60
N ASP A 126 19.45 2.41 3.47
CA ASP A 126 20.41 1.32 3.21
C ASP A 126 19.95 0.29 2.16
N LYS A 127 18.63 0.16 1.97
CA LYS A 127 18.06 -0.83 1.03
C LYS A 127 17.69 -0.24 -0.34
N SER A 128 17.52 1.07 -0.42
CA SER A 128 17.17 1.79 -1.67
C SER A 128 18.28 1.69 -2.73
N GLU A 129 19.54 1.78 -2.33
CA GLU A 129 20.69 1.68 -3.23
C GLU A 129 20.71 0.38 -4.06
N ASN A 130 20.15 -0.72 -3.51
CA ASN A 130 20.08 -1.97 -4.23
C ASN A 130 19.10 -1.95 -5.39
N TYR A 131 17.89 -1.39 -5.20
CA TYR A 131 16.90 -1.28 -6.27
C TYR A 131 17.39 -0.36 -7.39
N GLU A 132 17.96 0.78 -7.03
CA GLU A 132 18.53 1.71 -8.00
C GLU A 132 19.71 1.10 -8.78
N SER A 133 20.57 0.32 -8.13
CA SER A 133 21.67 -0.40 -8.78
C SER A 133 21.20 -1.47 -9.77
N LEU A 134 19.96 -1.96 -9.61
CA LEU A 134 19.28 -2.87 -10.53
C LEU A 134 18.53 -2.14 -11.66
N GLY A 135 18.53 -0.80 -11.64
CA GLY A 135 17.93 0.06 -12.64
C GLY A 135 16.50 0.48 -12.35
N PHE A 136 15.98 0.18 -11.17
CA PHE A 136 14.69 0.68 -10.71
C PHE A 136 14.76 2.16 -10.33
N ARG A 137 13.64 2.85 -10.44
CA ARG A 137 13.48 4.24 -10.01
C ARG A 137 12.41 4.34 -8.94
N PRO A 138 12.63 5.14 -7.89
CA PRO A 138 11.58 5.39 -6.90
C PRO A 138 10.45 6.21 -7.53
N GLU A 139 9.21 5.78 -7.32
CA GLU A 139 8.00 6.45 -7.81
C GLU A 139 7.33 7.27 -6.70
N PHE A 140 7.02 6.62 -5.60
CA PHE A 140 6.43 7.26 -4.43
C PHE A 140 6.71 6.47 -3.15
N VAL A 141 6.49 7.13 -2.02
CA VAL A 141 6.57 6.53 -0.69
C VAL A 141 5.17 6.54 -0.07
N TYR A 142 4.67 5.37 0.27
CA TYR A 142 3.46 5.20 1.04
C TYR A 142 3.83 4.94 2.49
N VAL A 143 3.14 5.58 3.45
CA VAL A 143 3.43 5.45 4.87
C VAL A 143 2.19 5.11 5.66
N GLY A 144 2.32 4.21 6.61
CA GLY A 144 1.38 4.01 7.68
C GLY A 144 1.71 4.95 8.83
N MET A 145 0.70 5.64 9.32
CA MET A 145 0.83 6.60 10.41
C MET A 145 -0.11 6.24 11.57
N GLU A 146 0.29 6.59 12.76
CA GLU A 146 -0.44 6.36 14.01
C GLU A 146 -0.46 7.62 14.88
N CYS A 147 -1.59 7.90 15.51
CA CYS A 147 -1.77 8.94 16.49
C CYS A 147 -2.31 8.33 17.79
N ASP A 148 -1.65 8.61 18.92
CA ASP A 148 -2.16 8.33 20.25
C ASP A 148 -3.14 9.44 20.63
N LEU A 149 -4.36 9.03 21.00
CA LEU A 149 -5.45 9.95 21.31
C LEU A 149 -5.61 10.21 22.83
N MET A 150 -4.89 9.47 23.67
CA MET A 150 -5.03 9.56 25.14
C MET A 150 -4.66 10.95 25.65
N ASP A 151 -3.62 11.56 25.07
CA ASP A 151 -3.14 12.89 25.46
C ASP A 151 -3.49 13.97 24.43
N PHE A 152 -4.39 13.66 23.50
CA PHE A 152 -4.76 14.59 22.44
C PHE A 152 -5.68 15.70 22.96
N GLU A 153 -5.17 16.91 23.04
CA GLU A 153 -5.96 18.11 23.33
C GLU A 153 -6.74 18.52 22.04
N SER A 154 -8.05 18.29 22.08
CA SER A 154 -8.89 18.69 20.96
C SER A 154 -9.00 20.22 20.90
N PRO A 155 -8.56 20.84 19.80
CA PRO A 155 -8.76 22.27 19.65
C PRO A 155 -10.24 22.61 19.53
N ASP A 156 -10.61 23.85 19.89
CA ASP A 156 -11.95 24.36 19.63
C ASP A 156 -12.26 24.32 18.14
N ILE A 157 -13.38 23.70 17.77
CA ILE A 157 -13.80 23.59 16.39
C ILE A 157 -14.79 24.69 16.07
N VAL A 158 -14.42 25.53 15.13
CA VAL A 158 -15.33 26.51 14.55
C VAL A 158 -15.87 25.94 13.23
N ILE A 159 -17.15 25.59 13.21
CA ILE A 159 -17.84 25.13 12.00
C ILE A 159 -18.39 26.36 11.29
N PRO A 160 -17.99 26.61 10.02
CA PRO A 160 -18.57 27.71 9.23
C PRO A 160 -20.08 27.54 9.09
N GLU A 161 -20.85 28.65 9.10
CA GLU A 161 -22.31 28.61 9.05
C GLU A 161 -22.85 27.87 7.80
N GLU A 162 -22.14 27.96 6.69
CA GLU A 162 -22.48 27.31 5.43
C GLU A 162 -22.17 25.81 5.40
N ILE A 163 -21.50 25.25 6.43
CA ILE A 163 -21.12 23.84 6.49
C ILE A 163 -21.98 23.11 7.51
N SER A 164 -22.55 22.00 7.09
CA SER A 164 -23.19 21.03 7.99
C SER A 164 -22.41 19.73 8.01
N ILE A 165 -22.41 19.09 9.19
CA ILE A 165 -21.75 17.82 9.44
C ILE A 165 -22.83 16.78 9.67
N GLY A 166 -22.73 15.66 8.97
CA GLY A 166 -23.66 14.53 9.12
C GLY A 166 -22.92 13.21 9.29
N GLU A 167 -23.67 12.18 9.65
CA GLU A 167 -23.16 10.81 9.68
C GLU A 167 -23.07 10.25 8.25
N LEU A 168 -22.16 9.29 8.01
CA LEU A 168 -21.91 8.73 6.69
C LEU A 168 -23.18 8.15 6.03
N GLU A 169 -24.05 7.51 6.81
CA GLU A 169 -25.31 6.92 6.38
C GLU A 169 -26.29 7.91 5.75
N GLN A 170 -26.10 9.22 5.98
CA GLN A 170 -26.92 10.29 5.39
C GLN A 170 -26.55 10.60 3.93
N ALA A 171 -25.54 9.96 3.39
CA ALA A 171 -25.21 10.01 1.98
C ALA A 171 -25.40 8.65 1.32
N SER A 172 -25.83 8.66 0.06
CA SER A 172 -25.90 7.40 -0.69
C SER A 172 -24.50 6.91 -1.03
N GLU A 173 -24.29 5.60 -1.06
CA GLU A 173 -23.03 4.99 -1.51
C GLU A 173 -22.63 5.53 -2.90
N ARG A 174 -23.60 5.70 -3.79
CA ARG A 174 -23.40 6.25 -5.13
C ARG A 174 -22.77 7.64 -5.08
N ASP A 175 -23.27 8.53 -4.19
CA ASP A 175 -22.74 9.91 -4.10
C ASP A 175 -21.33 9.92 -3.48
N LEU A 176 -21.09 9.04 -2.50
CA LEU A 176 -19.76 8.86 -1.90
C LEU A 176 -18.75 8.34 -2.92
N ARG A 177 -19.12 7.33 -3.70
CA ARG A 177 -18.31 6.75 -4.78
C ARG A 177 -17.98 7.80 -5.85
N ALA A 178 -18.96 8.60 -6.27
CA ALA A 178 -18.76 9.68 -7.24
C ALA A 178 -17.77 10.73 -6.70
N LEU A 179 -17.94 11.14 -5.43
CA LEU A 179 -17.02 12.08 -4.80
C LEU A 179 -15.61 11.51 -4.64
N PHE A 180 -15.49 10.24 -4.24
CA PHE A 180 -14.22 9.54 -4.16
C PHE A 180 -13.49 9.57 -5.50
N PHE A 181 -14.20 9.16 -6.57
CA PHE A 181 -13.66 9.15 -7.91
C PHE A 181 -13.16 10.53 -8.33
N GLU A 182 -13.95 11.59 -8.16
CA GLU A 182 -13.54 12.95 -8.48
C GLU A 182 -12.33 13.41 -7.67
N ALA A 183 -12.30 13.11 -6.36
CA ALA A 183 -11.24 13.53 -5.47
C ALA A 183 -9.89 12.89 -5.81
N PHE A 184 -9.88 11.61 -6.13
CA PHE A 184 -8.64 10.87 -6.38
C PHE A 184 -8.22 10.89 -7.85
N ARG A 185 -9.16 10.94 -8.80
CA ARG A 185 -8.84 11.07 -10.23
C ARG A 185 -8.20 12.43 -10.58
N CYS A 186 -8.64 13.49 -9.91
CA CYS A 186 -8.10 14.84 -10.09
C CYS A 186 -6.99 15.19 -9.10
N GLY A 187 -6.67 14.27 -8.17
CA GLY A 187 -5.70 14.47 -7.11
C GLY A 187 -4.24 14.27 -7.55
N ASP A 188 -3.32 14.73 -6.70
CA ASP A 188 -1.87 14.61 -6.91
C ASP A 188 -1.30 13.25 -6.46
N THR A 189 -2.15 12.20 -6.29
CA THR A 189 -1.69 10.91 -5.81
C THR A 189 -0.99 10.12 -6.92
N ALA A 190 0.22 9.66 -6.67
CA ALA A 190 0.94 8.82 -7.62
C ALA A 190 0.26 7.45 -7.77
N PHE A 191 -0.30 6.91 -6.68
CA PHE A 191 -0.99 5.63 -6.66
C PHE A 191 -2.19 5.59 -7.63
N PHE A 192 -3.06 6.61 -7.61
CA PHE A 192 -4.27 6.63 -8.45
C PHE A 192 -4.04 7.12 -9.87
N ARG A 193 -2.89 7.71 -10.17
CA ARG A 193 -2.58 8.32 -11.47
C ARG A 193 -2.74 7.37 -12.64
N ASP A 194 -2.26 6.15 -12.47
CA ASP A 194 -2.17 5.16 -13.54
C ASP A 194 -3.28 4.10 -13.48
N LEU A 195 -4.21 4.22 -12.51
CA LEU A 195 -5.35 3.32 -12.42
C LEU A 195 -6.40 3.68 -13.47
N THR A 196 -7.05 2.67 -14.02
CA THR A 196 -8.26 2.83 -14.83
C THR A 196 -9.45 3.20 -13.94
N ASP A 197 -10.52 3.70 -14.55
CA ASP A 197 -11.75 4.03 -13.84
C ASP A 197 -12.34 2.82 -13.10
N ALA A 198 -12.26 1.63 -13.71
CA ALA A 198 -12.70 0.40 -13.07
C ALA A 198 -11.85 0.02 -11.85
N GLU A 199 -10.53 0.18 -11.93
CA GLU A 199 -9.64 -0.09 -10.81
C GLU A 199 -9.83 0.89 -9.65
N ILE A 200 -10.17 2.15 -9.94
CA ILE A 200 -10.53 3.14 -8.88
C ILE A 200 -11.86 2.74 -8.22
N ASP A 201 -12.82 2.24 -9.01
CA ASP A 201 -14.10 1.78 -8.51
C ASP A 201 -13.96 0.52 -7.63
N ASP A 202 -13.16 -0.46 -8.08
CA ASP A 202 -12.79 -1.66 -7.30
C ASP A 202 -12.04 -1.28 -6.01
N TYR A 203 -11.21 -0.23 -6.04
CA TYR A 203 -10.54 0.26 -4.85
C TYR A 203 -11.53 0.82 -3.82
N PHE A 204 -12.55 1.56 -4.26
CA PHE A 204 -13.62 2.03 -3.37
C PHE A 204 -14.32 0.86 -2.65
N ASP A 205 -14.57 -0.25 -3.35
CA ASP A 205 -15.17 -1.45 -2.74
C ASP A 205 -14.29 -2.03 -1.61
N SER A 206 -12.98 -1.89 -1.73
CA SER A 206 -12.02 -2.36 -0.71
C SER A 206 -11.97 -1.49 0.56
N LEU A 207 -12.55 -0.28 0.55
CA LEU A 207 -12.48 0.66 1.68
C LEU A 207 -13.36 0.28 2.88
N GLY A 208 -14.20 -0.74 2.77
CA GLY A 208 -15.04 -1.22 3.88
C GLY A 208 -16.22 -0.29 4.18
N TYR A 209 -16.92 0.22 3.16
CA TYR A 209 -18.04 1.15 3.32
C TYR A 209 -19.10 0.66 4.31
N GLN A 210 -19.52 -0.62 4.22
CA GLN A 210 -20.55 -1.17 5.10
C GLN A 210 -20.12 -1.17 6.58
N ASP A 211 -18.87 -1.53 6.85
CA ASP A 211 -18.31 -1.52 8.19
C ASP A 211 -18.15 -0.08 8.73
N ALA A 212 -17.85 0.86 7.84
CA ALA A 212 -17.69 2.27 8.18
C ALA A 212 -19.01 2.94 8.60
N LEU A 213 -20.18 2.46 8.17
CA LEU A 213 -21.48 3.00 8.55
C LEU A 213 -21.74 2.87 10.06
N GLU A 214 -21.16 1.88 10.71
CA GLU A 214 -21.32 1.62 12.14
C GLU A 214 -20.33 2.37 13.02
N GLN A 215 -19.33 3.05 12.41
CA GLN A 215 -18.26 3.68 13.15
C GLN A 215 -18.48 5.18 13.34
N LYS A 216 -18.39 5.63 14.59
CA LYS A 216 -18.31 7.05 14.91
C LYS A 216 -17.04 7.63 14.33
N GLY A 217 -17.13 8.80 13.70
CA GLY A 217 -16.02 9.38 12.94
C GLY A 217 -16.14 9.15 11.44
N SER A 218 -16.99 8.22 10.99
CA SER A 218 -17.43 8.15 9.59
C SER A 218 -18.47 9.24 9.35
N ILE A 219 -18.03 10.36 8.77
CA ILE A 219 -18.83 11.59 8.65
C ILE A 219 -18.84 12.13 7.23
N ILE A 220 -19.84 12.97 6.95
CA ILE A 220 -19.91 13.75 5.73
C ILE A 220 -19.88 15.26 6.05
N LEU A 221 -19.34 16.03 5.12
CA LEU A 221 -19.49 17.49 5.09
C LEU A 221 -20.40 17.88 3.94
N ARG A 222 -21.39 18.72 4.24
CA ARG A 222 -22.27 19.30 3.23
C ARG A 222 -22.17 20.83 3.27
N GLY A 223 -22.21 21.42 2.11
CA GLY A 223 -22.30 22.87 1.94
C GLY A 223 -23.72 23.31 1.64
N GLU A 224 -23.81 24.52 1.06
CA GLU A 224 -25.09 25.09 0.61
C GLU A 224 -25.88 24.12 -0.27
N ALA A 225 -27.20 24.21 -0.17
CA ALA A 225 -28.15 23.34 -0.88
C ALA A 225 -27.91 21.82 -0.66
N GLY A 226 -27.20 21.43 0.41
CA GLY A 226 -26.94 20.04 0.75
C GLY A 226 -25.89 19.36 -0.13
N ARG A 227 -25.09 20.10 -0.90
CA ARG A 227 -24.01 19.55 -1.74
C ARG A 227 -22.99 18.82 -0.87
N LEU A 228 -22.65 17.57 -1.23
CA LEU A 228 -21.62 16.81 -0.57
C LEU A 228 -20.23 17.40 -0.90
N LEU A 229 -19.49 17.80 0.14
CA LEU A 229 -18.17 18.45 0.02
C LEU A 229 -17.03 17.54 0.39
N GLY A 230 -17.28 16.52 1.19
CA GLY A 230 -16.29 15.57 1.64
C GLY A 230 -16.88 14.50 2.53
N PHE A 231 -16.13 13.44 2.73
CA PHE A 231 -16.47 12.38 3.68
C PHE A 231 -15.21 11.74 4.27
N SER A 232 -15.39 11.09 5.43
CA SER A 232 -14.43 10.15 6.01
C SER A 232 -15.07 8.80 6.24
N MET A 233 -14.30 7.74 6.08
CA MET A 233 -14.62 6.38 6.48
C MET A 233 -13.61 5.92 7.52
N VAL A 234 -14.13 5.42 8.62
CA VAL A 234 -13.35 4.88 9.75
C VAL A 234 -13.76 3.43 9.94
N LEU A 235 -12.79 2.58 10.19
CA LEU A 235 -13.01 1.14 10.44
C LEU A 235 -12.56 0.78 11.86
N ALA A 236 -13.21 -0.20 12.46
CA ALA A 236 -12.69 -0.85 13.66
C ALA A 236 -11.48 -1.70 13.26
N PHE A 237 -10.34 -1.53 13.95
CA PHE A 237 -9.13 -2.29 13.69
C PHE A 237 -8.79 -3.21 14.87
N GLU A 238 -8.86 -2.66 16.09
CA GLU A 238 -8.72 -3.35 17.36
C GLU A 238 -9.76 -2.78 18.33
N GLU A 239 -9.83 -3.29 19.54
CA GLU A 239 -10.82 -2.86 20.54
C GLU A 239 -10.78 -1.34 20.75
N THR A 240 -9.60 -0.77 20.97
CA THR A 240 -9.38 0.67 21.21
C THR A 240 -8.71 1.40 20.05
N THR A 241 -8.57 0.76 18.88
CA THR A 241 -7.92 1.33 17.70
C THR A 241 -8.91 1.47 16.54
N ARG A 242 -8.87 2.60 15.86
CA ARG A 242 -9.61 2.84 14.60
C ARG A 242 -8.65 3.13 13.46
N HIS A 243 -9.09 2.80 12.26
CA HIS A 243 -8.36 3.05 11.03
C HIS A 243 -9.15 3.98 10.11
N ILE A 244 -8.54 5.09 9.67
CA ILE A 244 -9.09 5.93 8.63
C ILE A 244 -8.83 5.25 7.29
N SER A 245 -9.84 4.58 6.73
CA SER A 245 -9.71 3.92 5.43
C SER A 245 -9.84 4.91 4.27
N CYS A 246 -10.60 5.99 4.46
CA CYS A 246 -10.72 7.06 3.48
C CYS A 246 -11.00 8.40 4.16
N MET A 247 -10.38 9.44 3.65
CA MET A 247 -10.76 10.82 3.92
C MET A 247 -10.57 11.64 2.65
N CYS A 248 -11.62 12.18 2.08
CA CYS A 248 -11.54 12.97 0.88
C CYS A 248 -12.40 14.24 0.93
N ILE A 249 -11.94 15.27 0.22
CA ILE A 249 -12.63 16.53 0.00
C ILE A 249 -12.77 16.74 -1.51
N HIS A 250 -13.94 17.15 -1.94
CA HIS A 250 -14.22 17.50 -3.32
C HIS A 250 -13.16 18.48 -3.87
N PRO A 251 -12.60 18.26 -5.07
CA PRO A 251 -11.48 19.04 -5.60
C PRO A 251 -11.68 20.57 -5.55
N GLU A 252 -12.87 21.06 -5.88
CA GLU A 252 -13.18 22.51 -5.83
C GLU A 252 -13.11 23.13 -4.43
N PHE A 253 -13.16 22.31 -3.38
CA PHE A 253 -13.16 22.73 -1.98
C PHE A 253 -11.88 22.38 -1.23
N GLN A 254 -10.93 21.76 -1.89
CA GLN A 254 -9.60 21.51 -1.32
C GLN A 254 -8.85 22.84 -1.07
N GLY A 255 -7.93 22.82 -0.11
CA GLY A 255 -7.15 24.01 0.26
C GLY A 255 -7.93 25.07 1.06
N LYS A 256 -9.22 24.87 1.34
CA LYS A 256 -10.10 25.81 2.08
C LYS A 256 -10.27 25.43 3.57
N GLY A 257 -9.45 24.55 4.10
CA GLY A 257 -9.51 24.13 5.51
C GLY A 257 -10.48 22.98 5.82
N LEU A 258 -11.29 22.50 4.85
CA LEU A 258 -12.31 21.47 5.10
C LEU A 258 -11.71 20.12 5.51
N GLY A 259 -10.54 19.73 4.99
CA GLY A 259 -9.84 18.52 5.44
C GLY A 259 -9.41 18.60 6.90
N LYS A 260 -8.95 19.79 7.34
CA LYS A 260 -8.64 20.07 8.74
C LYS A 260 -9.89 19.96 9.62
N LEU A 261 -10.98 20.61 9.22
CA LEU A 261 -12.26 20.57 9.92
C LEU A 261 -12.76 19.11 10.07
N MET A 262 -12.74 18.36 8.96
CA MET A 262 -13.16 16.95 8.97
C MET A 262 -12.33 16.09 9.93
N LEU A 263 -11.01 16.23 9.88
CA LEU A 263 -10.11 15.49 10.78
C LEU A 263 -10.39 15.82 12.24
N GLN A 264 -10.56 17.10 12.57
CA GLN A 264 -10.86 17.55 13.94
C GLN A 264 -12.17 16.97 14.47
N VAL A 265 -13.25 17.07 13.69
CA VAL A 265 -14.56 16.55 14.08
C VAL A 265 -14.54 15.03 14.22
N MET A 266 -13.91 14.34 13.28
CA MET A 266 -13.73 12.89 13.32
C MET A 266 -12.98 12.47 14.60
N MET A 267 -11.84 13.10 14.90
CA MET A 267 -11.05 12.78 16.10
C MET A 267 -11.85 13.04 17.38
N GLN A 268 -12.60 14.15 17.48
CA GLN A 268 -13.46 14.41 18.64
C GLN A 268 -14.50 13.31 18.87
N LYS A 269 -15.17 12.86 17.79
CA LYS A 269 -16.17 11.80 17.86
C LYS A 269 -15.54 10.46 18.29
N ILE A 270 -14.38 10.13 17.78
CA ILE A 270 -13.64 8.90 18.08
C ILE A 270 -13.15 8.91 19.53
N ILE A 271 -12.62 10.03 20.02
CA ILE A 271 -12.19 10.19 21.42
C ILE A 271 -13.39 10.07 22.37
N ALA A 272 -14.52 10.71 22.04
CA ALA A 272 -15.74 10.62 22.84
C ALA A 272 -16.31 9.19 22.92
N ASP A 273 -15.94 8.32 21.99
CA ASP A 273 -16.29 6.89 21.96
C ASP A 273 -15.27 6.01 22.73
N GLY A 274 -14.28 6.62 23.39
CA GLY A 274 -13.29 5.91 24.22
C GLY A 274 -12.17 5.23 23.42
N ILE A 275 -11.96 5.63 22.19
CA ILE A 275 -10.88 5.09 21.35
C ILE A 275 -9.56 5.79 21.70
N GLU A 276 -8.51 5.00 21.83
CA GLU A 276 -7.20 5.44 22.30
C GLU A 276 -6.23 5.72 21.16
N LYS A 277 -6.45 5.09 19.99
CA LYS A 277 -5.50 5.11 18.89
C LYS A 277 -6.20 5.26 17.54
N LEU A 278 -5.59 6.06 16.66
CA LEU A 278 -6.05 6.25 15.29
C LEU A 278 -4.90 5.98 14.31
N THR A 279 -5.16 5.17 13.29
CA THR A 279 -4.19 4.82 12.26
C THR A 279 -4.69 5.23 10.88
N LEU A 280 -3.78 5.39 9.95
CA LEU A 280 -4.09 5.66 8.54
C LEU A 280 -2.91 5.28 7.63
N GLY A 281 -3.18 5.24 6.33
CA GLY A 281 -2.16 5.16 5.28
C GLY A 281 -2.25 6.36 4.34
N THR A 282 -1.09 6.86 3.87
CA THR A 282 -1.05 7.98 2.92
C THR A 282 0.26 8.01 2.15
N GLU A 283 0.27 8.65 0.97
CA GLU A 283 1.51 8.97 0.30
C GLU A 283 2.24 10.14 1.01
N GLN A 284 3.54 9.97 1.23
CA GLN A 284 4.35 10.95 1.95
C GLN A 284 4.41 12.32 1.26
N ALA A 285 4.34 12.35 -0.06
CA ALA A 285 4.38 13.59 -0.85
C ALA A 285 3.08 14.40 -0.82
N MET A 286 1.97 13.80 -0.35
CA MET A 286 0.68 14.48 -0.33
C MET A 286 0.58 15.55 0.75
N ARG A 287 -0.25 16.56 0.49
CA ARG A 287 -0.62 17.57 1.51
C ARG A 287 -1.30 16.94 2.73
N ALA A 288 -2.04 15.86 2.54
CA ALA A 288 -2.68 15.11 3.60
C ALA A 288 -1.67 14.59 4.64
N TYR A 289 -0.48 14.13 4.22
CA TYR A 289 0.59 13.74 5.14
C TYR A 289 0.96 14.86 6.11
N GLN A 290 1.15 16.09 5.62
CA GLN A 290 1.49 17.25 6.45
C GLN A 290 0.35 17.59 7.42
N LEU A 291 -0.90 17.47 6.98
CA LEU A 291 -2.06 17.64 7.84
C LEU A 291 -2.03 16.63 8.98
N TYR A 292 -1.90 15.34 8.70
CA TYR A 292 -1.85 14.30 9.72
C TYR A 292 -0.67 14.49 10.68
N ALA A 293 0.52 14.77 10.16
CA ALA A 293 1.70 15.05 10.99
C ALA A 293 1.48 16.24 11.94
N SER A 294 0.75 17.29 11.50
CA SER A 294 0.43 18.44 12.35
C SER A 294 -0.55 18.12 13.48
N TYR A 295 -1.26 17.00 13.38
CA TYR A 295 -2.17 16.46 14.40
C TYR A 295 -1.55 15.33 15.23
N GLY A 296 -0.24 15.17 15.21
CA GLY A 296 0.49 14.22 16.06
C GLY A 296 0.62 12.82 15.49
N PHE A 297 0.13 12.58 14.27
CA PHE A 297 0.37 11.30 13.61
C PHE A 297 1.86 11.11 13.31
N ARG A 298 2.38 9.93 13.62
CA ARG A 298 3.78 9.55 13.41
C ARG A 298 3.87 8.35 12.49
N VAL A 299 4.86 8.33 11.62
CA VAL A 299 5.14 7.19 10.74
C VAL A 299 5.59 6.00 11.59
N THR A 300 4.91 4.87 11.43
CA THR A 300 5.23 3.60 12.08
C THR A 300 5.82 2.59 11.10
N TRP A 301 5.40 2.62 9.86
CA TRP A 301 5.93 1.82 8.76
C TRP A 301 5.77 2.58 7.44
N GLY A 302 6.39 2.08 6.40
CA GLY A 302 6.17 2.58 5.05
C GLY A 302 6.69 1.62 4.00
N GLU A 303 6.34 1.92 2.76
CA GLU A 303 6.85 1.25 1.58
C GLU A 303 7.29 2.26 0.52
N VAL A 304 8.44 2.01 -0.07
CA VAL A 304 8.89 2.72 -1.27
C VAL A 304 8.48 1.90 -2.47
N MET A 305 7.72 2.50 -3.36
CA MET A 305 7.38 1.91 -4.65
C MET A 305 8.48 2.25 -5.65
N TYR A 306 8.99 1.23 -6.30
CA TYR A 306 9.99 1.35 -7.35
C TYR A 306 9.41 0.85 -8.67
N SER A 307 9.79 1.51 -9.77
CA SER A 307 9.44 1.07 -11.10
C SER A 307 10.67 0.76 -11.94
N LEU A 308 10.52 -0.23 -12.82
CA LEU A 308 11.47 -0.60 -13.84
C LEU A 308 10.72 -0.72 -15.16
N THR A 309 10.95 0.21 -16.06
CA THR A 309 10.29 0.22 -17.37
C THR A 309 10.71 -1.01 -18.19
N GLY A 310 9.76 -1.75 -18.72
CA GLY A 310 9.97 -2.85 -19.63
C GLY A 310 10.66 -2.32 -20.90
N GLY A 311 11.89 -2.70 -21.12
CA GLY A 311 12.61 -2.32 -22.33
C GLY A 311 12.17 -3.20 -23.49
N LYS A 312 11.49 -2.66 -24.52
CA LYS A 312 11.56 -3.28 -25.83
C LYS A 312 13.03 -3.18 -26.28
N TYR A 313 13.74 -4.29 -26.25
CA TYR A 313 15.03 -4.36 -26.94
C TYR A 313 14.75 -4.09 -28.40
N LYS A 314 15.17 -2.92 -28.89
CA LYS A 314 15.45 -2.76 -30.30
C LYS A 314 16.67 -3.63 -30.59
N SER A 315 16.43 -4.76 -31.24
CA SER A 315 17.44 -5.62 -31.85
C SER A 315 18.36 -4.83 -32.76
#